data_dc4f692225ce454e7cee207ca8e1c87e
#
_entry.id   dc4f692225ce454e7cee207ca8e1c87e
#
_cell.length_a   1.000
_cell.length_b   1.000
_cell.length_c   1.000
_cell.angle_alpha   90.00
_cell.angle_beta   90.00
_cell.angle_gamma   90.00
#
_symmetry.space_group_name_H-M   'P 1'
#
loop_
_entity.id
_entity.type
_entity.pdbx_description
1 polymer ?
#
loop_
_entity_poly.entity_id
_entity_poly.type
_entity_poly.pdbx_seq_one_letter_code
_entity_poly.pdbx_strand_id
1 'polypeptide(L)'
;MADRKMNAVLSTSAGRLFDAVSAILGIRTKSTFEGEASMALEFAAEAYEKELWEIDEPADGESDPDEEKKEPEDRLIMKTGSLIKYLTEKKTEGIQAEKLAYIFHQKLADLITDGCRKIRKKTKCNCVALSGGVFQNRLLLRMVEEGLEKEHFTVLRHHLIPANDGGIALGQAAYAMQYIQEGK
;
A
#
# COMPACT_ATOMS: atom_id res chain seq x y z
N MET A 1 2.45 -17.06 18.80
CA MET A 1 0.99 -16.83 18.72
C MET A 1 0.51 -16.93 17.28
N ALA A 2 1.12 -16.22 16.33
CA ALA A 2 0.73 -16.27 14.91
C ALA A 2 0.82 -17.69 14.31
N ASP A 3 1.92 -18.41 14.54
CA ASP A 3 2.13 -19.79 14.04
C ASP A 3 1.14 -20.80 14.57
N ARG A 4 0.56 -20.55 15.75
CA ARG A 4 -0.46 -21.40 16.38
C ARG A 4 -1.89 -20.98 16.08
N LYS A 5 -2.09 -19.95 15.24
CA LYS A 5 -3.41 -19.36 14.91
C LYS A 5 -4.28 -19.01 16.13
N MET A 6 -3.65 -18.74 17.27
CA MET A 6 -4.35 -18.39 18.50
C MET A 6 -4.68 -16.90 18.46
N ASN A 7 -5.98 -16.58 18.48
CA ASN A 7 -6.50 -15.20 18.41
C ASN A 7 -6.01 -14.40 17.18
N ALA A 8 -5.70 -15.10 16.08
CA ALA A 8 -5.26 -14.48 14.84
C ALA A 8 -6.30 -14.70 13.74
N VAL A 9 -6.76 -13.63 13.12
CA VAL A 9 -7.64 -13.65 11.96
C VAL A 9 -6.81 -13.25 10.74
N LEU A 10 -6.89 -14.05 9.66
CA LEU A 10 -6.27 -13.70 8.39
C LEU A 10 -7.02 -12.51 7.79
N SER A 11 -6.27 -11.49 7.38
CA SER A 11 -6.81 -10.29 6.74
C SER A 11 -5.99 -9.95 5.51
N THR A 12 -6.68 -9.49 4.47
CA THR A 12 -6.08 -8.93 3.24
C THR A 12 -6.19 -7.40 3.22
N SER A 13 -6.61 -6.79 4.33
CA SER A 13 -6.78 -5.34 4.44
C SER A 13 -5.43 -4.63 4.50
N ALA A 14 -5.17 -3.77 3.53
CA ALA A 14 -3.99 -2.91 3.52
C ALA A 14 -3.99 -1.94 4.71
N GLY A 15 -5.14 -1.38 5.10
CA GLY A 15 -5.26 -0.50 6.28
C GLY A 15 -4.78 -1.20 7.56
N ARG A 16 -5.11 -2.48 7.75
CA ARG A 16 -4.62 -3.26 8.90
C ARG A 16 -3.11 -3.48 8.87
N LEU A 17 -2.52 -3.55 7.68
CA LEU A 17 -1.08 -3.61 7.52
C LEU A 17 -0.42 -2.29 7.99
N PHE A 18 -0.97 -1.14 7.62
CA PHE A 18 -0.52 0.16 8.09
C PHE A 18 -0.61 0.29 9.61
N ASP A 19 -1.73 -0.12 10.21
CA ASP A 19 -1.91 -0.10 11.67
C ASP A 19 -0.85 -0.96 12.36
N ALA A 20 -0.58 -2.16 11.84
CA ALA A 20 0.41 -3.08 12.39
C ALA A 20 1.83 -2.50 12.30
N VAL A 21 2.21 -1.91 11.16
CA VAL A 21 3.53 -1.29 10.97
C VAL A 21 3.69 -0.09 11.90
N SER A 22 2.67 0.77 11.99
CA SER A 22 2.69 1.92 12.92
C SER A 22 2.94 1.48 14.36
N ALA A 23 2.31 0.39 14.79
CA ALA A 23 2.51 -0.18 16.13
C ALA A 23 3.91 -0.80 16.30
N ILE A 24 4.41 -1.56 15.32
CA ILE A 24 5.75 -2.19 15.34
C ILE A 24 6.84 -1.12 15.43
N LEU A 25 6.70 -0.05 14.68
CA LEU A 25 7.66 1.06 14.69
C LEU A 25 7.56 1.93 15.94
N GLY A 26 6.53 1.75 16.78
CA GLY A 26 6.29 2.52 17.99
C GLY A 26 5.75 3.93 17.73
N ILE A 27 5.22 4.18 16.52
CA ILE A 27 4.65 5.48 16.13
C ILE A 27 3.27 5.65 16.78
N ARG A 28 2.38 4.65 16.63
CA ARG A 28 1.06 4.67 17.24
C ARG A 28 0.63 3.25 17.65
N THR A 29 0.41 3.03 18.94
CA THR A 29 -0.01 1.73 19.49
C THR A 29 -1.49 1.67 19.86
N LYS A 30 -2.15 2.82 19.90
CA LYS A 30 -3.59 2.97 20.18
C LYS A 30 -4.16 4.03 19.25
N SER A 31 -5.34 3.77 18.69
CA SER A 31 -6.09 4.74 17.86
C SER A 31 -7.33 5.20 18.62
N THR A 32 -7.65 6.47 18.53
CA THR A 32 -8.85 7.10 19.09
C THR A 32 -9.93 7.30 18.03
N PHE A 33 -9.54 7.25 16.76
CA PHE A 33 -10.42 7.30 15.60
C PHE A 33 -9.86 6.41 14.47
N GLU A 34 -10.70 6.12 13.48
CA GLU A 34 -10.34 5.28 12.34
C GLU A 34 -9.25 5.93 11.47
N GLY A 35 -8.20 5.16 11.14
CA GLY A 35 -7.09 5.63 10.31
C GLY A 35 -6.01 6.43 11.04
N GLU A 36 -6.14 6.69 12.34
CA GLU A 36 -5.16 7.48 13.11
C GLU A 36 -3.75 6.91 13.03
N ALA A 37 -3.61 5.59 13.16
CA ALA A 37 -2.31 4.93 13.10
C ALA A 37 -1.68 4.99 11.69
N SER A 38 -2.51 4.81 10.66
CA SER A 38 -2.09 4.93 9.25
C SER A 38 -1.65 6.34 8.90
N MET A 39 -2.38 7.37 9.36
CA MET A 39 -2.03 8.78 9.16
C MET A 39 -0.73 9.14 9.89
N ALA A 40 -0.57 8.69 11.14
CA ALA A 40 0.66 8.93 11.89
C ALA A 40 1.88 8.30 11.20
N LEU A 41 1.72 7.12 10.60
CA LEU A 41 2.76 6.46 9.84
C LEU A 41 3.12 7.25 8.57
N GLU A 42 2.12 7.78 7.85
CA GLU A 42 2.32 8.65 6.69
C GLU A 42 3.11 9.90 7.06
N PHE A 43 2.69 10.63 8.10
CA PHE A 43 3.37 11.85 8.54
C PHE A 43 4.82 11.60 9.00
N ALA A 44 5.08 10.46 9.67
CA ALA A 44 6.44 10.06 10.01
C ALA A 44 7.30 9.83 8.76
N ALA A 45 6.75 9.16 7.76
CA ALA A 45 7.44 8.92 6.48
C ALA A 45 7.71 10.22 5.71
N GLU A 46 6.73 11.14 5.66
CA GLU A 46 6.89 12.46 5.02
C GLU A 46 7.94 13.33 5.74
N ALA A 47 8.04 13.21 7.05
CA ALA A 47 9.07 13.93 7.82
C ALA A 47 10.47 13.49 7.39
N TYR A 48 10.71 12.18 7.27
CA TYR A 48 11.98 11.64 6.78
C TYR A 48 12.25 12.01 5.32
N GLU A 49 11.25 12.01 4.46
CA GLU A 49 11.40 12.42 3.06
C GLU A 49 11.90 13.87 2.94
N LYS A 50 11.41 14.78 3.79
CA LYS A 50 11.89 16.17 3.83
C LYS A 50 13.36 16.24 4.22
N GLU A 51 13.80 15.43 5.20
CA GLU A 51 15.22 15.33 5.57
C GLU A 51 16.09 14.85 4.41
N LEU A 52 15.61 13.89 3.58
CA LEU A 52 16.34 13.42 2.40
C LEU A 52 16.56 14.50 1.35
N TRP A 53 15.60 15.41 1.18
CA TRP A 53 15.73 16.53 0.24
C TRP A 53 16.78 17.56 0.70
N GLU A 54 17.05 17.62 2.00
CA GLU A 54 18.09 18.50 2.58
C GLU A 54 19.50 17.87 2.53
N ILE A 55 19.58 16.54 2.44
CA ILE A 55 20.80 15.74 2.42
C ILE A 55 20.88 15.01 1.08
N ASP A 56 21.42 15.56 0.07
CA ASP A 56 21.53 15.05 -1.31
C ASP A 56 22.15 13.60 -1.41
N GLU A 57 21.58 12.62 -0.68
CA GLU A 57 21.98 11.21 -0.69
C GLU A 57 20.93 10.33 -1.39
N PRO A 58 21.35 9.48 -2.35
CA PRO A 58 20.45 8.52 -2.98
C PRO A 58 20.02 7.45 -1.97
N ALA A 59 18.72 7.17 -1.89
CA ALA A 59 18.19 6.09 -1.07
C ALA A 59 18.65 4.73 -1.63
N ASP A 60 19.52 4.05 -0.89
CA ASP A 60 19.97 2.71 -1.23
C ASP A 60 18.79 1.74 -1.22
N GLY A 61 18.36 1.34 -2.41
CA GLY A 61 17.32 0.34 -2.61
C GLY A 61 17.92 -1.07 -2.49
N GLU A 62 17.93 -1.64 -1.29
CA GLU A 62 18.18 -3.07 -1.14
C GLU A 62 16.99 -3.86 -1.68
N SER A 63 17.23 -4.63 -2.73
CA SER A 63 16.27 -5.59 -3.29
C SER A 63 16.14 -6.80 -2.37
N ASP A 64 14.92 -7.11 -1.95
CA ASP A 64 14.59 -8.28 -1.14
C ASP A 64 14.54 -9.55 -2.01
N PRO A 65 15.31 -10.59 -1.73
CA PRO A 65 15.26 -11.87 -2.44
C PRO A 65 14.11 -12.72 -1.88
N ASP A 66 12.89 -12.48 -2.33
CA ASP A 66 11.79 -13.40 -2.03
C ASP A 66 11.90 -14.66 -2.89
N GLU A 67 12.15 -15.80 -2.24
CA GLU A 67 12.09 -17.13 -2.86
C GLU A 67 10.70 -17.38 -3.49
N GLU A 68 10.71 -17.65 -4.79
CA GLU A 68 9.52 -18.04 -5.56
C GLU A 68 8.97 -19.39 -5.07
N LYS A 69 8.07 -19.38 -4.10
CA LYS A 69 7.15 -20.50 -3.90
C LYS A 69 6.06 -20.41 -4.97
N LYS A 70 5.89 -21.51 -5.75
CA LYS A 70 4.84 -21.63 -6.75
C LYS A 70 3.48 -21.24 -6.16
N GLU A 71 2.95 -20.11 -6.60
CA GLU A 71 1.60 -19.67 -6.27
C GLU A 71 0.59 -20.43 -7.15
N PRO A 72 -0.65 -20.67 -6.66
CA PRO A 72 -1.71 -21.20 -7.50
C PRO A 72 -1.92 -20.25 -8.68
N GLU A 73 -2.02 -20.80 -9.90
CA GLU A 73 -2.02 -20.05 -11.18
C GLU A 73 -3.09 -18.97 -11.30
N ASP A 74 -4.09 -18.98 -10.43
CA ASP A 74 -5.31 -18.16 -10.52
C ASP A 74 -5.36 -16.94 -9.57
N ARG A 75 -4.41 -16.81 -8.63
CA ARG A 75 -4.36 -15.70 -7.67
C ARG A 75 -2.96 -15.15 -7.54
N LEU A 76 -2.84 -13.82 -7.58
CA LEU A 76 -1.63 -13.12 -7.22
C LEU A 76 -1.74 -12.65 -5.76
N ILE A 77 -0.86 -13.15 -4.91
CA ILE A 77 -0.78 -12.76 -3.50
C ILE A 77 0.50 -11.96 -3.31
N MET A 78 0.36 -10.70 -2.92
CA MET A 78 1.49 -9.88 -2.51
C MET A 78 1.90 -10.27 -1.08
N LYS A 79 3.09 -10.86 -0.95
CA LYS A 79 3.60 -11.30 0.36
C LYS A 79 4.24 -10.11 1.07
N THR A 80 3.70 -9.76 2.23
CA THR A 80 4.21 -8.67 3.07
C THR A 80 4.99 -9.17 4.29
N GLY A 81 5.12 -10.48 4.45
CA GLY A 81 5.77 -11.08 5.63
C GLY A 81 7.25 -10.75 5.74
N SER A 82 8.01 -10.82 4.62
CA SER A 82 9.41 -10.43 4.55
C SER A 82 9.61 -8.96 4.89
N LEU A 83 8.77 -8.08 4.36
CA LEU A 83 8.80 -6.65 4.66
C LEU A 83 8.57 -6.39 6.16
N ILE A 84 7.59 -7.03 6.78
CA ILE A 84 7.35 -6.89 8.23
C ILE A 84 8.54 -7.38 9.04
N LYS A 85 9.12 -8.53 8.67
CA LYS A 85 10.32 -9.07 9.32
C LYS A 85 11.47 -8.08 9.22
N TYR A 86 11.78 -7.59 8.03
CA TYR A 86 12.82 -6.59 7.78
C TYR A 86 12.63 -5.34 8.65
N LEU A 87 11.44 -4.74 8.66
CA LEU A 87 11.15 -3.56 9.46
C LEU A 87 11.34 -3.81 10.97
N THR A 88 10.94 -5.00 11.45
CA THR A 88 11.09 -5.38 12.85
C THR A 88 12.56 -5.52 13.23
N GLU A 89 13.37 -6.18 12.38
CA GLU A 89 14.81 -6.35 12.58
C GLU A 89 15.51 -4.99 12.60
N LYS A 90 15.25 -4.14 11.61
CA LYS A 90 15.84 -2.80 11.52
C LYS A 90 15.42 -1.88 12.67
N LYS A 91 14.19 -2.02 13.17
CA LYS A 91 13.76 -1.31 14.37
C LYS A 91 14.53 -1.76 15.61
N THR A 92 14.82 -3.05 15.77
CA THR A 92 15.62 -3.56 16.89
C THR A 92 17.10 -3.17 16.78
N GLU A 93 17.62 -2.94 15.59
CA GLU A 93 18.95 -2.38 15.34
C GLU A 93 19.04 -0.87 15.68
N GLY A 94 17.93 -0.23 16.01
CA GLY A 94 17.90 1.18 16.41
C GLY A 94 17.69 2.18 15.26
N ILE A 95 17.30 1.70 14.06
CA ILE A 95 16.98 2.59 12.95
C ILE A 95 15.75 3.44 13.30
N GLN A 96 15.78 4.72 12.92
CA GLN A 96 14.71 5.70 13.17
C GLN A 96 13.38 5.23 12.58
N ALA A 97 12.29 5.46 13.34
CA ALA A 97 10.96 5.05 12.94
C ALA A 97 10.49 5.75 11.66
N GLU A 98 10.85 7.00 11.48
CA GLU A 98 10.55 7.85 10.33
C GLU A 98 11.16 7.27 9.05
N LYS A 99 12.44 6.88 9.10
CA LYS A 99 13.14 6.21 7.99
C LYS A 99 12.46 4.88 7.64
N LEU A 100 12.12 4.07 8.64
CA LEU A 100 11.46 2.78 8.42
C LEU A 100 10.02 2.95 7.90
N ALA A 101 9.32 4.00 8.32
CA ALA A 101 8.02 4.35 7.78
C ALA A 101 8.10 4.72 6.28
N TYR A 102 9.10 5.49 5.88
CA TYR A 102 9.36 5.82 4.47
C TYR A 102 9.69 4.57 3.65
N ILE A 103 10.62 3.73 4.13
CA ILE A 103 10.96 2.46 3.48
C ILE A 103 9.74 1.56 3.32
N PHE A 104 8.85 1.52 4.32
CA PHE A 104 7.60 0.76 4.23
C PHE A 104 6.74 1.23 3.07
N HIS A 105 6.51 2.55 2.93
CA HIS A 105 5.72 3.10 1.83
C HIS A 105 6.34 2.81 0.47
N GLN A 106 7.66 2.99 0.34
CA GLN A 106 8.39 2.70 -0.88
C GLN A 106 8.28 1.23 -1.29
N LYS A 107 8.58 0.31 -0.37
CA LYS A 107 8.49 -1.14 -0.63
C LYS A 107 7.07 -1.60 -0.94
N LEU A 108 6.06 -1.01 -0.29
CA LEU A 108 4.67 -1.31 -0.61
C LEU A 108 4.29 -0.80 -2.00
N ALA A 109 4.74 0.38 -2.40
CA ALA A 109 4.53 0.90 -3.75
C ALA A 109 5.21 0.02 -4.82
N ASP A 110 6.42 -0.46 -4.55
CA ASP A 110 7.13 -1.41 -5.41
C ASP A 110 6.35 -2.72 -5.57
N LEU A 111 5.84 -3.29 -4.48
CA LEU A 111 5.03 -4.51 -4.50
C LEU A 111 3.75 -4.34 -5.34
N ILE A 112 3.09 -3.19 -5.24
CA ILE A 112 1.89 -2.87 -6.04
C ILE A 112 2.26 -2.79 -7.52
N THR A 113 3.33 -2.07 -7.86
CA THR A 113 3.81 -1.92 -9.23
C THR A 113 4.19 -3.28 -9.84
N ASP A 114 4.90 -4.13 -9.09
CA ASP A 114 5.24 -5.49 -9.49
C ASP A 114 4.01 -6.36 -9.73
N GLY A 115 3.01 -6.23 -8.85
CA GLY A 115 1.72 -6.90 -9.01
C GLY A 115 1.05 -6.51 -10.33
N CYS A 116 1.01 -5.22 -10.62
CA CYS A 116 0.45 -4.70 -11.87
C CYS A 116 1.22 -5.21 -13.10
N ARG A 117 2.56 -5.26 -13.05
CA ARG A 117 3.40 -5.85 -14.11
C ARG A 117 3.07 -7.32 -14.37
N LYS A 118 2.92 -8.12 -13.32
CA LYS A 118 2.55 -9.54 -13.42
C LYS A 118 1.16 -9.72 -14.03
N ILE A 119 0.18 -8.89 -13.63
CA ILE A 119 -1.18 -8.90 -14.19
C ILE A 119 -1.16 -8.48 -15.67
N ARG A 120 -0.43 -7.42 -16.03
CA ARG A 120 -0.28 -6.97 -17.43
C ARG A 120 0.25 -8.08 -18.34
N LYS A 121 1.22 -8.86 -17.87
CA LYS A 121 1.74 -10.01 -18.66
C LYS A 121 0.64 -11.03 -19.01
N LYS A 122 -0.31 -11.26 -18.08
CA LYS A 122 -1.43 -12.22 -18.27
C LYS A 122 -2.57 -11.62 -19.08
N THR A 123 -3.01 -10.42 -18.75
CA THR A 123 -4.25 -9.82 -19.28
C THR A 123 -4.05 -8.90 -20.48
N LYS A 124 -2.81 -8.44 -20.71
CA LYS A 124 -2.46 -7.40 -21.69
C LYS A 124 -3.11 -6.04 -21.38
N CYS A 125 -3.71 -5.86 -20.21
CA CYS A 125 -4.28 -4.60 -19.75
C CYS A 125 -3.17 -3.66 -19.29
N ASN A 126 -3.16 -2.42 -19.81
CA ASN A 126 -2.18 -1.39 -19.46
C ASN A 126 -2.82 -0.22 -18.68
N CYS A 127 -4.04 -0.40 -18.17
CA CYS A 127 -4.76 0.60 -17.40
C CYS A 127 -4.91 0.10 -15.95
N VAL A 128 -4.53 0.94 -14.99
CA VAL A 128 -4.61 0.67 -13.55
C VAL A 128 -5.46 1.75 -12.89
N ALA A 129 -6.48 1.36 -12.13
CA ALA A 129 -7.29 2.27 -11.32
C ALA A 129 -6.87 2.14 -9.84
N LEU A 130 -6.49 3.26 -9.23
CA LEU A 130 -6.16 3.36 -7.81
C LEU A 130 -7.39 3.81 -7.03
N SER A 131 -7.94 2.93 -6.20
CA SER A 131 -9.16 3.17 -5.42
C SER A 131 -9.08 2.46 -4.06
N GLY A 132 -9.95 2.85 -3.15
CA GLY A 132 -10.00 2.34 -1.78
C GLY A 132 -9.37 3.30 -0.78
N GLY A 133 -9.75 3.15 0.51
CA GLY A 133 -9.36 4.06 1.59
C GLY A 133 -7.85 4.21 1.79
N VAL A 134 -7.06 3.19 1.44
CA VAL A 134 -5.60 3.23 1.56
C VAL A 134 -4.97 4.30 0.66
N PHE A 135 -5.59 4.62 -0.48
CA PHE A 135 -5.13 5.67 -1.39
C PHE A 135 -5.55 7.10 -1.00
N GLN A 136 -6.09 7.27 0.21
CA GLN A 136 -6.12 8.57 0.88
C GLN A 136 -4.73 8.95 1.41
N ASN A 137 -3.84 7.97 1.65
CA ASN A 137 -2.44 8.19 1.94
C ASN A 137 -1.75 8.77 0.69
N ARG A 138 -1.38 10.05 0.78
CA ARG A 138 -0.84 10.82 -0.35
C ARG A 138 0.56 10.38 -0.74
N LEU A 139 1.39 10.01 0.24
CA LEU A 139 2.73 9.52 0.01
C LEU A 139 2.69 8.20 -0.78
N LEU A 140 1.88 7.25 -0.32
CA LEU A 140 1.71 5.98 -1.03
C LEU A 140 1.15 6.19 -2.44
N LEU A 141 0.08 7.01 -2.57
CA LEU A 141 -0.54 7.29 -3.86
C LEU A 141 0.48 7.82 -4.86
N ARG A 142 1.28 8.82 -4.45
CA ARG A 142 2.32 9.41 -5.28
C ARG A 142 3.39 8.39 -5.69
N MET A 143 3.93 7.63 -4.73
CA MET A 143 4.96 6.62 -5.01
C MET A 143 4.46 5.53 -5.98
N VAL A 144 3.20 5.08 -5.80
CA VAL A 144 2.58 4.09 -6.70
C VAL A 144 2.33 4.68 -8.08
N GLU A 145 1.82 5.91 -8.17
CA GLU A 145 1.59 6.61 -9.44
C GLU A 145 2.90 6.76 -10.22
N GLU A 146 3.95 7.29 -9.59
CA GLU A 146 5.28 7.41 -10.20
C GLU A 146 5.86 6.07 -10.65
N GLY A 147 5.71 5.01 -9.84
CA GLY A 147 6.17 3.67 -10.19
C GLY A 147 5.43 3.11 -11.41
N LEU A 148 4.11 3.24 -11.46
CA LEU A 148 3.29 2.79 -12.58
C LEU A 148 3.52 3.60 -13.86
N GLU A 149 3.70 4.92 -13.75
CA GLU A 149 4.01 5.79 -14.90
C GLU A 149 5.38 5.48 -15.51
N LYS A 150 6.41 5.24 -14.68
CA LYS A 150 7.72 4.77 -15.13
C LYS A 150 7.64 3.45 -15.91
N GLU A 151 6.69 2.61 -15.56
CA GLU A 151 6.40 1.35 -16.24
C GLU A 151 5.42 1.53 -17.43
N HIS A 152 5.09 2.76 -17.79
CA HIS A 152 4.19 3.10 -18.91
C HIS A 152 2.76 2.60 -18.76
N PHE A 153 2.23 2.51 -17.54
CA PHE A 153 0.82 2.27 -17.31
C PHE A 153 0.00 3.57 -17.46
N THR A 154 -1.24 3.43 -17.93
CA THR A 154 -2.25 4.48 -17.79
C THR A 154 -2.85 4.39 -16.41
N VAL A 155 -2.65 5.42 -15.58
CA VAL A 155 -3.12 5.44 -14.19
C VAL A 155 -4.40 6.26 -14.09
N LEU A 156 -5.45 5.66 -13.52
CA LEU A 156 -6.70 6.31 -13.16
C LEU A 156 -6.74 6.50 -11.64
N ARG A 157 -7.06 7.71 -11.21
CA ARG A 157 -7.23 8.04 -9.79
C ARG A 157 -8.48 8.88 -9.57
N HIS A 158 -8.95 8.89 -8.36
CA HIS A 158 -10.06 9.75 -7.96
C HIS A 158 -9.62 11.22 -7.85
N HIS A 159 -10.42 12.13 -8.42
CA HIS A 159 -10.21 13.58 -8.34
C HIS A 159 -11.35 14.30 -7.64
N LEU A 160 -12.61 14.01 -8.03
CA LEU A 160 -13.79 14.69 -7.54
C LEU A 160 -14.54 13.88 -6.48
N ILE A 161 -14.30 12.59 -6.44
CA ILE A 161 -14.99 11.64 -5.55
C ILE A 161 -13.93 11.05 -4.63
N PRO A 162 -14.17 10.93 -3.32
CA PRO A 162 -13.22 10.32 -2.42
C PRO A 162 -12.98 8.85 -2.79
N ALA A 163 -11.74 8.38 -2.63
CA ALA A 163 -11.35 7.00 -2.93
C ALA A 163 -11.90 5.98 -1.91
N ASN A 164 -12.44 6.43 -0.77
CA ASN A 164 -12.99 5.62 0.31
C ASN A 164 -14.48 5.34 0.12
N ASP A 165 -15.12 4.79 1.15
CA ASP A 165 -16.54 4.45 1.19
C ASP A 165 -17.50 5.61 0.88
N GLY A 166 -17.06 6.86 1.05
CA GLY A 166 -17.81 8.05 0.66
C GLY A 166 -18.16 8.11 -0.84
N GLY A 167 -17.42 7.39 -1.69
CA GLY A 167 -17.69 7.30 -3.14
C GLY A 167 -18.70 6.22 -3.54
N ILE A 168 -19.04 5.28 -2.65
CA ILE A 168 -19.86 4.10 -2.97
C ILE A 168 -21.25 4.48 -3.49
N ALA A 169 -21.94 5.40 -2.81
CA ALA A 169 -23.31 5.80 -3.18
C ALA A 169 -23.39 6.35 -4.61
N LEU A 170 -22.40 7.15 -5.02
CA LEU A 170 -22.35 7.69 -6.38
C LEU A 170 -22.06 6.59 -7.41
N GLY A 171 -21.16 5.65 -7.08
CA GLY A 171 -20.88 4.49 -7.93
C GLY A 171 -22.10 3.59 -8.13
N GLN A 172 -22.88 3.35 -7.07
CA GLN A 172 -24.14 2.60 -7.14
C GLN A 172 -25.17 3.33 -8.00
N ALA A 173 -25.31 4.65 -7.86
CA ALA A 173 -26.22 5.44 -8.68
C ALA A 173 -25.84 5.40 -10.17
N ALA A 174 -24.55 5.55 -10.49
CA ALA A 174 -24.06 5.48 -11.86
C ALA A 174 -24.30 4.09 -12.48
N TYR A 175 -24.04 3.03 -11.72
CA TYR A 175 -24.33 1.66 -12.16
C TYR A 175 -25.83 1.43 -12.41
N ALA A 176 -26.70 1.88 -11.50
CA ALA A 176 -28.15 1.76 -11.64
C ALA A 176 -28.67 2.52 -12.88
N MET A 177 -28.16 3.72 -13.14
CA MET A 177 -28.51 4.49 -14.34
C MET A 177 -28.16 3.73 -15.63
N GLN A 178 -26.97 3.17 -15.69
CA GLN A 178 -26.54 2.39 -16.86
C GLN A 178 -27.39 1.11 -17.02
N TYR A 179 -27.67 0.41 -15.94
CA TYR A 179 -28.51 -0.79 -15.94
C TYR A 179 -29.92 -0.52 -16.50
N ILE A 180 -30.53 0.60 -16.09
CA ILE A 180 -31.85 1.04 -16.59
C ILE A 180 -31.78 1.41 -18.08
N GLN A 181 -30.71 2.10 -18.52
CA GLN A 181 -30.53 2.47 -19.93
C GLN A 181 -30.35 1.26 -20.85
N GLU A 182 -29.72 0.19 -20.37
CA GLU A 182 -29.53 -1.05 -21.11
C GLU A 182 -30.80 -1.94 -21.12
N GLY A 183 -31.89 -1.54 -20.46
CA GLY A 183 -33.16 -2.26 -20.43
C GLY A 183 -33.11 -3.60 -19.68
N LYS A 184 -32.21 -3.71 -18.73
CA LYS A 184 -32.05 -4.90 -17.85
C LYS A 184 -32.75 -4.70 -16.51
#